data_4bdeee7113a98d53e7c588ea6cb18e5d
#
_entry.id   4bdeee7113a98d53e7c588ea6cb18e5d
#
_cell.length_a   1.000
_cell.length_b   1.000
_cell.length_c   1.000
_cell.angle_alpha   90.00
_cell.angle_beta   90.00
_cell.angle_gamma   90.00
#
_symmetry.space_group_name_H-M   'P 1'
#
loop_
_entity.id
_entity.type
_entity.pdbx_description
1 polymer ?
#
loop_
_entity_poly.entity_id
_entity_poly.type
_entity_poly.pdbx_seq_one_letter_code
_entity_poly.pdbx_strand_id
1 'polypeptide(L)'
;QRHLFYEKLSKFVRLFGLAMATIEFNDVKNDIVIEKYKKDIKFFVQLRIDVKRRYYDEIDFKAYETQVQKLIDKHITTDGEVLRITEPIDIFNKQERDEEVEKLIGKAAKADHIAARTSKGISIKMDEDPIFYKKLSELIKETILDYKQSRIDETEYLNKMKDFEERFQSGKQDDVPVIIEGNKIAVAFYNFINAKLFTFLGDRLQNAEIALKIKELIKNITRENNRAIVDWK
;
A
#
# COMPACT_ATOMS: atom_id res chain seq x y z
N GLN A 1 -12.63 16.41 21.85
CA GLN A 1 -12.50 15.89 23.24
C GLN A 1 -11.31 14.93 23.38
N ARG A 2 -11.07 13.97 22.44
CA ARG A 2 -9.95 13.01 22.51
C ARG A 2 -8.58 13.71 22.54
N HIS A 3 -8.34 14.67 21.65
CA HIS A 3 -7.06 15.41 21.62
C HIS A 3 -6.78 16.17 22.91
N LEU A 4 -7.82 16.75 23.50
CA LEU A 4 -7.69 17.41 24.81
C LEU A 4 -7.31 16.41 25.91
N PHE A 5 -7.88 15.19 25.89
CA PHE A 5 -7.49 14.11 26.79
C PHE A 5 -6.01 13.74 26.61
N TYR A 6 -5.54 13.57 25.36
CA TYR A 6 -4.15 13.21 25.10
C TYR A 6 -3.18 14.29 25.58
N GLU A 7 -3.50 15.55 25.33
CA GLU A 7 -2.71 16.70 25.78
C GLU A 7 -2.62 16.75 27.31
N LYS A 8 -3.77 16.69 27.99
CA LYS A 8 -3.85 16.74 29.45
C LYS A 8 -3.11 15.56 30.09
N LEU A 9 -3.27 14.36 29.57
CA LEU A 9 -2.57 13.18 30.06
C LEU A 9 -1.05 13.31 29.87
N SER A 10 -0.60 13.75 28.71
CA SER A 10 0.84 13.96 28.44
C SER A 10 1.44 14.99 29.39
N LYS A 11 0.73 16.12 29.62
CA LYS A 11 1.15 17.14 30.57
C LYS A 11 1.21 16.58 31.98
N PHE A 12 0.21 15.80 32.38
CA PHE A 12 0.16 15.22 33.73
C PHE A 12 1.30 14.21 33.94
N VAL A 13 1.53 13.29 33.01
CA VAL A 13 2.62 12.31 33.09
C VAL A 13 3.98 13.01 33.20
N ARG A 14 4.20 14.06 32.41
CA ARG A 14 5.43 14.84 32.47
C ARG A 14 5.61 15.53 33.83
N LEU A 15 4.58 16.20 34.33
CA LEU A 15 4.63 16.89 35.62
C LEU A 15 4.82 15.93 36.80
N PHE A 16 4.13 14.78 36.75
CA PHE A 16 4.29 13.74 37.76
C PHE A 16 5.72 13.18 37.77
N GLY A 17 6.30 12.92 36.55
CA GLY A 17 7.70 12.49 36.45
C GLY A 17 8.70 13.51 37.02
N LEU A 18 8.46 14.80 36.77
CA LEU A 18 9.27 15.89 37.40
C LEU A 18 9.11 15.93 38.90
N ALA A 19 7.87 15.82 39.41
CA ALA A 19 7.61 15.79 40.85
C ALA A 19 8.29 14.59 41.55
N MET A 20 8.22 13.42 40.93
CA MET A 20 8.90 12.21 41.44
C MET A 20 10.43 12.33 41.50
N ALA A 21 11.01 13.24 40.73
CA ALA A 21 12.46 13.51 40.74
C ALA A 21 12.86 14.50 41.86
N THR A 22 11.89 15.13 42.58
CA THR A 22 12.19 16.06 43.68
C THR A 22 12.20 15.34 45.02
N ILE A 23 13.13 15.71 45.89
CA ILE A 23 13.25 15.15 47.25
C ILE A 23 12.00 15.49 48.06
N GLU A 24 11.51 16.73 47.96
CA GLU A 24 10.33 17.22 48.69
C GLU A 24 9.07 16.39 48.42
N PHE A 25 8.87 15.94 47.19
CA PHE A 25 7.70 15.10 46.83
C PHE A 25 7.80 13.67 47.38
N ASN A 26 9.03 13.14 47.46
CA ASN A 26 9.28 11.82 48.03
C ASN A 26 9.27 11.81 49.56
N ASP A 27 9.59 12.95 50.22
CA ASP A 27 9.55 13.08 51.66
C ASP A 27 8.13 13.29 52.22
N VAL A 28 7.20 13.75 51.40
CA VAL A 28 5.79 13.81 51.76
C VAL A 28 5.24 12.37 51.70
N LYS A 29 5.40 11.66 52.81
CA LYS A 29 5.03 10.26 53.05
C LYS A 29 3.55 9.96 52.76
N ASN A 30 3.19 9.87 51.50
CA ASN A 30 1.91 9.34 51.09
C ASN A 30 2.12 8.30 50.00
N ASP A 31 2.88 7.25 50.31
CA ASP A 31 3.16 6.11 49.43
C ASP A 31 1.86 5.56 48.79
N ILE A 32 0.77 5.58 49.55
CA ILE A 32 -0.55 5.13 49.06
C ILE A 32 -1.08 6.02 47.92
N VAL A 33 -0.91 7.35 48.05
CA VAL A 33 -1.36 8.30 47.02
C VAL A 33 -0.46 8.24 45.78
N ILE A 34 0.84 8.12 45.98
CA ILE A 34 1.82 7.94 44.90
C ILE A 34 1.55 6.66 44.13
N GLU A 35 1.34 5.55 44.81
CA GLU A 35 1.00 4.27 44.18
C GLU A 35 -0.35 4.32 43.44
N LYS A 36 -1.33 5.04 43.98
CA LYS A 36 -2.58 5.28 43.24
C LYS A 36 -2.33 6.04 41.95
N TYR A 37 -1.58 7.17 41.99
CA TYR A 37 -1.26 7.92 40.77
C TYR A 37 -0.47 7.11 39.76
N LYS A 38 0.47 6.27 40.17
CA LYS A 38 1.19 5.36 39.29
C LYS A 38 0.24 4.38 38.59
N LYS A 39 -0.71 3.80 39.31
CA LYS A 39 -1.74 2.91 38.75
C LYS A 39 -2.65 3.65 37.78
N ASP A 40 -3.13 4.84 38.17
CA ASP A 40 -4.01 5.66 37.34
C ASP A 40 -3.28 6.09 36.03
N ILE A 41 -2.02 6.52 36.14
CA ILE A 41 -1.19 6.85 34.96
C ILE A 41 -1.08 5.64 34.03
N LYS A 42 -0.74 4.47 34.56
CA LYS A 42 -0.63 3.24 33.76
C LYS A 42 -1.94 2.92 33.03
N PHE A 43 -3.06 3.02 33.73
CA PHE A 43 -4.38 2.82 33.16
C PHE A 43 -4.70 3.83 32.05
N PHE A 44 -4.53 5.13 32.31
CA PHE A 44 -4.86 6.16 31.34
C PHE A 44 -3.90 6.18 30.13
N VAL A 45 -2.64 5.81 30.31
CA VAL A 45 -1.69 5.64 29.20
C VAL A 45 -2.12 4.48 28.31
N GLN A 46 -2.51 3.33 28.90
CA GLN A 46 -3.04 2.22 28.15
C GLN A 46 -4.34 2.59 27.43
N LEU A 47 -5.27 3.25 28.12
CA LEU A 47 -6.51 3.76 27.53
C LEU A 47 -6.24 4.68 26.34
N ARG A 48 -5.25 5.58 26.44
CA ARG A 48 -4.84 6.45 25.33
C ARG A 48 -4.39 5.64 24.11
N ILE A 49 -3.58 4.61 24.32
CA ILE A 49 -3.10 3.73 23.25
C ILE A 49 -4.28 3.05 22.56
N ASP A 50 -5.20 2.50 23.34
CA ASP A 50 -6.36 1.78 22.81
C ASP A 50 -7.32 2.71 22.06
N VAL A 51 -7.56 3.92 22.61
CA VAL A 51 -8.39 4.94 21.96
C VAL A 51 -7.74 5.44 20.68
N LYS A 52 -6.44 5.74 20.69
CA LYS A 52 -5.72 6.17 19.48
C LYS A 52 -5.78 5.10 18.38
N ARG A 53 -5.58 3.82 18.74
CA ARG A 53 -5.72 2.70 17.82
C ARG A 53 -7.14 2.59 17.27
N ARG A 54 -8.15 2.65 18.12
CA ARG A 54 -9.56 2.51 17.74
C ARG A 54 -10.05 3.63 16.82
N TYR A 55 -9.55 4.85 16.99
CA TYR A 55 -9.96 6.02 16.21
C TYR A 55 -8.91 6.44 15.17
N TYR A 56 -7.84 5.65 15.00
CA TYR A 56 -6.75 5.91 14.04
C TYR A 56 -6.09 7.28 14.21
N ASP A 57 -6.08 7.84 15.42
CA ASP A 57 -5.53 9.18 15.73
C ASP A 57 -3.98 9.22 15.61
N GLU A 58 -3.31 8.07 15.37
CA GLU A 58 -1.86 7.98 15.15
C GLU A 58 -1.48 8.00 13.67
N ILE A 59 -2.47 7.92 12.77
CA ILE A 59 -2.22 7.90 11.33
C ILE A 59 -2.08 9.34 10.84
N ASP A 60 -0.91 9.69 10.35
CA ASP A 60 -0.73 10.93 9.59
C ASP A 60 -1.21 10.73 8.14
N PHE A 61 -2.50 10.94 7.93
CA PHE A 61 -3.11 10.80 6.60
C PHE A 61 -2.50 11.77 5.57
N LYS A 62 -1.97 12.93 6.02
CA LYS A 62 -1.34 13.89 5.11
C LYS A 62 -0.10 13.32 4.41
N ALA A 63 0.65 12.45 5.10
CA ALA A 63 1.80 11.79 4.51
C ALA A 63 1.43 10.90 3.30
N TYR A 64 0.19 10.46 3.23
CA TYR A 64 -0.31 9.58 2.16
C TYR A 64 -1.24 10.28 1.17
N GLU A 65 -1.66 11.51 1.45
CA GLU A 65 -2.65 12.27 0.67
C GLU A 65 -2.27 12.32 -0.83
N THR A 66 -1.03 12.68 -1.15
CA THR A 66 -0.57 12.75 -2.54
C THR A 66 -0.60 11.38 -3.25
N GLN A 67 -0.31 10.29 -2.52
CA GLN A 67 -0.33 8.95 -3.11
C GLN A 67 -1.76 8.45 -3.33
N VAL A 68 -2.66 8.72 -2.37
CA VAL A 68 -4.08 8.41 -2.49
C VAL A 68 -4.72 9.24 -3.61
N GLN A 69 -4.38 10.53 -3.71
CA GLN A 69 -4.87 11.40 -4.77
C GLN A 69 -4.47 10.89 -6.16
N LYS A 70 -3.22 10.53 -6.38
CA LYS A 70 -2.75 9.94 -7.64
C LYS A 70 -3.51 8.66 -7.99
N LEU A 71 -3.77 7.80 -6.99
CA LEU A 71 -4.50 6.57 -7.20
C LEU A 71 -5.97 6.84 -7.59
N ILE A 72 -6.61 7.78 -6.92
CA ILE A 72 -7.97 8.23 -7.23
C ILE A 72 -8.03 8.84 -8.64
N ASP A 73 -7.15 9.79 -8.96
CA ASP A 73 -7.08 10.47 -10.25
C ASP A 73 -6.90 9.46 -11.39
N LYS A 74 -6.01 8.48 -11.21
CA LYS A 74 -5.80 7.44 -12.22
C LYS A 74 -7.05 6.63 -12.50
N HIS A 75 -7.80 6.25 -11.46
CA HIS A 75 -8.99 5.41 -11.62
C HIS A 75 -10.25 6.19 -12.00
N ILE A 76 -10.33 7.49 -11.70
CA ILE A 76 -11.42 8.36 -12.16
C ILE A 76 -11.28 8.64 -13.66
N THR A 77 -10.06 8.92 -14.14
CA THR A 77 -9.81 9.20 -15.55
C THR A 77 -9.98 7.97 -16.46
N THR A 78 -9.97 6.76 -15.91
CA THR A 78 -10.05 5.52 -16.71
C THR A 78 -11.50 5.16 -17.10
N ASP A 79 -12.51 5.69 -16.43
CA ASP A 79 -13.94 5.46 -16.78
C ASP A 79 -14.49 6.43 -17.85
N GLY A 80 -13.76 7.49 -18.21
CA GLY A 80 -14.01 8.32 -19.37
C GLY A 80 -13.25 7.83 -20.58
N GLU A 81 -13.87 7.76 -21.76
CA GLU A 81 -13.18 7.50 -23.03
C GLU A 81 -11.96 8.43 -23.14
N VAL A 82 -10.80 7.92 -22.75
CA VAL A 82 -9.53 8.58 -23.05
C VAL A 82 -9.35 8.45 -24.55
N LEU A 83 -9.51 9.55 -25.29
CA LEU A 83 -9.02 9.68 -26.65
C LEU A 83 -7.53 9.28 -26.63
N ARG A 84 -7.25 8.06 -27.03
CA ARG A 84 -5.88 7.56 -27.23
C ARG A 84 -5.27 8.30 -28.42
N ILE A 85 -4.46 9.32 -28.12
CA ILE A 85 -3.80 10.14 -29.14
C ILE A 85 -2.62 9.40 -29.82
N THR A 86 -2.18 8.30 -29.24
CA THR A 86 -1.19 7.40 -29.86
C THR A 86 -1.57 5.98 -29.57
N GLU A 87 -1.71 5.17 -30.62
CA GLU A 87 -1.74 3.72 -30.45
C GLU A 87 -0.44 3.33 -29.73
N PRO A 88 -0.50 2.74 -28.53
CA PRO A 88 0.69 2.12 -27.99
C PRO A 88 1.06 1.00 -28.94
N ILE A 89 2.27 0.99 -29.48
CA ILE A 89 2.89 -0.18 -30.08
C ILE A 89 2.45 -1.37 -29.23
N ASP A 90 1.83 -2.35 -29.86
CA ASP A 90 1.01 -3.36 -29.18
C ASP A 90 1.87 -4.31 -28.33
N ILE A 91 2.44 -3.75 -27.24
CA ILE A 91 3.16 -4.49 -26.19
C ILE A 91 2.24 -5.56 -25.57
N PHE A 92 0.95 -5.48 -25.84
CA PHE A 92 -0.10 -6.34 -25.28
C PHE A 92 -0.59 -7.42 -26.25
N ASN A 93 -0.13 -7.47 -27.52
CA ASN A 93 -0.45 -8.57 -28.43
C ASN A 93 0.38 -9.81 -28.06
N LYS A 94 -0.28 -10.79 -27.42
CA LYS A 94 0.38 -12.00 -26.92
C LYS A 94 1.04 -12.82 -28.05
N GLN A 95 0.41 -12.92 -29.21
CA GLN A 95 0.91 -13.74 -30.32
C GLN A 95 2.21 -13.18 -30.91
N GLU A 96 2.27 -11.88 -31.22
CA GLU A 96 3.46 -11.22 -31.75
C GLU A 96 4.64 -11.30 -30.77
N ARG A 97 4.37 -11.20 -29.47
CA ARG A 97 5.37 -11.30 -28.41
C ARG A 97 5.99 -12.68 -28.26
N ASP A 98 5.16 -13.71 -28.33
CA ASP A 98 5.61 -15.09 -28.19
C ASP A 98 6.46 -15.48 -29.41
N GLU A 99 6.09 -15.02 -30.62
CA GLU A 99 6.86 -15.20 -31.84
C GLU A 99 8.23 -14.49 -31.80
N GLU A 100 8.31 -13.27 -31.23
CA GLU A 100 9.59 -12.58 -31.06
C GLU A 100 10.52 -13.30 -30.08
N VAL A 101 9.99 -13.78 -28.97
CA VAL A 101 10.78 -14.53 -27.98
C VAL A 101 11.26 -15.87 -28.57
N GLU A 102 10.44 -16.54 -29.37
CA GLU A 102 10.85 -17.81 -30.00
C GLU A 102 11.98 -17.65 -31.02
N LYS A 103 12.11 -16.49 -31.66
CA LYS A 103 13.23 -16.17 -32.59
C LYS A 103 14.59 -16.03 -31.89
N LEU A 104 14.59 -15.79 -30.55
CA LEU A 104 15.82 -15.62 -29.79
C LEU A 104 16.49 -16.96 -29.51
N ILE A 105 17.81 -17.00 -29.67
CA ILE A 105 18.63 -18.19 -29.40
C ILE A 105 19.12 -18.14 -27.97
N GLY A 106 18.82 -19.18 -27.19
CA GLY A 106 19.24 -19.32 -25.79
C GLY A 106 18.16 -18.88 -24.77
N LYS A 107 18.12 -19.61 -23.68
CA LYS A 107 17.12 -19.37 -22.61
C LYS A 107 17.36 -18.06 -21.89
N ALA A 108 18.62 -17.71 -21.64
CA ALA A 108 18.98 -16.46 -21.01
C ALA A 108 18.57 -15.24 -21.83
N ALA A 109 18.81 -15.26 -23.17
CA ALA A 109 18.40 -14.17 -24.05
C ALA A 109 16.87 -14.00 -24.09
N LYS A 110 16.12 -15.11 -24.09
CA LYS A 110 14.66 -15.10 -23.99
C LYS A 110 14.21 -14.47 -22.66
N ALA A 111 14.83 -14.84 -21.54
CA ALA A 111 14.53 -14.31 -20.22
C ALA A 111 14.82 -12.82 -20.12
N ASP A 112 15.97 -12.36 -20.61
CA ASP A 112 16.34 -10.94 -20.63
C ASP A 112 15.36 -10.09 -21.45
N HIS A 113 14.92 -10.61 -22.60
CA HIS A 113 13.93 -9.91 -23.42
C HIS A 113 12.58 -9.79 -22.70
N ILE A 114 12.09 -10.87 -22.08
CA ILE A 114 10.88 -10.86 -21.26
C ILE A 114 11.00 -9.88 -20.09
N ALA A 115 12.13 -9.90 -19.36
CA ALA A 115 12.39 -9.00 -18.26
C ALA A 115 12.37 -7.52 -18.69
N ALA A 116 13.02 -7.18 -19.80
CA ALA A 116 13.09 -5.82 -20.32
C ALA A 116 11.70 -5.28 -20.71
N ARG A 117 10.92 -6.05 -21.47
CA ARG A 117 9.57 -5.62 -21.90
C ARG A 117 8.60 -5.55 -20.73
N THR A 118 8.64 -6.51 -19.81
CA THR A 118 7.79 -6.49 -18.60
C THR A 118 8.12 -5.29 -17.73
N SER A 119 9.40 -4.99 -17.51
CA SER A 119 9.83 -3.81 -16.77
C SER A 119 9.36 -2.50 -17.42
N LYS A 120 9.39 -2.41 -18.76
CA LYS A 120 8.85 -1.27 -19.49
C LYS A 120 7.33 -1.15 -19.31
N GLY A 121 6.60 -2.25 -19.42
CA GLY A 121 5.15 -2.29 -19.17
C GLY A 121 4.79 -1.88 -17.73
N ILE A 122 5.55 -2.36 -16.75
CA ILE A 122 5.42 -1.97 -15.34
C ILE A 122 5.59 -0.46 -15.18
N SER A 123 6.59 0.15 -15.82
CA SER A 123 6.81 1.58 -15.73
C SER A 123 5.63 2.41 -16.26
N ILE A 124 4.96 1.93 -17.31
CA ILE A 124 3.78 2.58 -17.90
C ILE A 124 2.57 2.46 -16.97
N LYS A 125 2.41 1.31 -16.31
CA LYS A 125 1.26 1.03 -15.44
C LYS A 125 1.50 1.32 -13.95
N MET A 126 2.64 1.89 -13.60
CA MET A 126 3.03 2.10 -12.21
C MET A 126 1.98 2.85 -11.38
N ASP A 127 1.28 3.82 -11.99
CA ASP A 127 0.26 4.62 -11.31
C ASP A 127 -1.10 3.89 -11.15
N GLU A 128 -1.31 2.75 -11.83
CA GLU A 128 -2.55 1.97 -11.68
C GLU A 128 -2.60 1.20 -10.36
N ASP A 129 -1.48 0.60 -9.93
CA ASP A 129 -1.30 -0.07 -8.65
C ASP A 129 0.18 0.02 -8.22
N PRO A 130 0.59 1.14 -7.62
CA PRO A 130 2.01 1.37 -7.29
C PRO A 130 2.61 0.30 -6.38
N ILE A 131 1.82 -0.30 -5.50
CA ILE A 131 2.30 -1.32 -4.55
C ILE A 131 2.60 -2.62 -5.28
N PHE A 132 1.67 -3.09 -6.10
CA PHE A 132 1.84 -4.31 -6.89
C PHE A 132 3.00 -4.19 -7.88
N TYR A 133 3.01 -3.13 -8.69
CA TYR A 133 4.01 -2.96 -9.73
C TYR A 133 5.42 -2.71 -9.16
N LYS A 134 5.53 -2.04 -8.02
CA LYS A 134 6.81 -1.91 -7.32
C LYS A 134 7.34 -3.26 -6.86
N LYS A 135 6.50 -4.07 -6.19
CA LYS A 135 6.86 -5.42 -5.74
C LYS A 135 7.31 -6.29 -6.90
N LEU A 136 6.56 -6.26 -8.01
CA LEU A 136 6.90 -7.04 -9.21
C LEU A 136 8.23 -6.59 -9.84
N SER A 137 8.48 -5.28 -9.89
CA SER A 137 9.77 -4.73 -10.36
C SER A 137 10.95 -5.15 -9.48
N GLU A 138 10.77 -5.21 -8.17
CA GLU A 138 11.78 -5.68 -7.23
C GLU A 138 12.08 -7.17 -7.44
N LEU A 139 11.06 -8.02 -7.59
CA LEU A 139 11.21 -9.46 -7.87
C LEU A 139 11.98 -9.71 -9.18
N ILE A 140 11.69 -8.95 -10.25
CA ILE A 140 12.43 -9.04 -11.52
C ILE A 140 13.92 -8.72 -11.30
N LYS A 141 14.22 -7.62 -10.58
CA LYS A 141 15.60 -7.21 -10.32
C LYS A 141 16.36 -8.23 -9.47
N GLU A 142 15.74 -8.76 -8.43
CA GLU A 142 16.34 -9.81 -7.58
C GLU A 142 16.64 -11.07 -8.38
N THR A 143 15.69 -11.50 -9.22
CA THR A 143 15.88 -12.69 -10.06
C THR A 143 17.02 -12.51 -11.10
N ILE A 144 17.16 -11.31 -11.68
CA ILE A 144 18.28 -10.98 -12.56
C ILE A 144 19.61 -11.07 -11.79
N LEU A 145 19.65 -10.58 -10.55
CA LEU A 145 20.85 -10.66 -9.70
C LEU A 145 21.17 -12.11 -9.34
N ASP A 146 20.19 -12.91 -9.00
CA ASP A 146 20.38 -14.33 -8.66
C ASP A 146 20.94 -15.10 -9.85
N TYR A 147 20.46 -14.84 -11.06
CA TYR A 147 21.01 -15.43 -12.27
C TYR A 147 22.46 -14.97 -12.51
N LYS A 148 22.76 -13.67 -12.43
CA LYS A 148 24.11 -13.13 -12.59
C LYS A 148 25.10 -13.67 -11.57
N GLN A 149 24.62 -14.01 -10.37
CA GLN A 149 25.42 -14.60 -9.29
C GLN A 149 25.46 -16.15 -9.36
N SER A 150 24.93 -16.74 -10.43
CA SER A 150 24.87 -18.20 -10.64
C SER A 150 24.13 -18.96 -9.52
N ARG A 151 23.17 -18.31 -8.87
CA ARG A 151 22.31 -18.93 -7.84
C ARG A 151 21.17 -19.73 -8.46
N ILE A 152 20.75 -19.35 -9.67
CA ILE A 152 19.73 -20.02 -10.47
C ILE A 152 20.28 -20.30 -11.86
N ASP A 153 19.79 -21.36 -12.50
CA ASP A 153 20.15 -21.69 -13.88
C ASP A 153 19.31 -20.95 -14.92
N GLU A 154 19.68 -21.06 -16.20
CA GLU A 154 18.94 -20.40 -17.31
C GLU A 154 17.50 -20.86 -17.43
N THR A 155 17.18 -22.10 -17.07
CA THR A 155 15.83 -22.64 -17.15
C THR A 155 14.95 -22.04 -16.06
N GLU A 156 15.46 -22.00 -14.85
CA GLU A 156 14.78 -21.37 -13.72
C GLU A 156 14.60 -19.86 -13.94
N TYR A 157 15.63 -19.20 -14.48
CA TYR A 157 15.56 -17.77 -14.82
C TYR A 157 14.46 -17.50 -15.84
N LEU A 158 14.39 -18.26 -16.94
CA LEU A 158 13.35 -18.11 -17.95
C LEU A 158 11.94 -18.36 -17.40
N ASN A 159 11.79 -19.40 -16.57
CA ASN A 159 10.49 -19.74 -15.99
C ASN A 159 9.99 -18.64 -15.05
N LYS A 160 10.86 -18.10 -14.21
CA LYS A 160 10.52 -16.98 -13.32
C LYS A 160 10.12 -15.72 -14.13
N MET A 161 10.84 -15.39 -15.20
CA MET A 161 10.49 -14.25 -16.05
C MET A 161 9.14 -14.43 -16.76
N LYS A 162 8.82 -15.64 -17.21
CA LYS A 162 7.49 -15.96 -17.77
C LYS A 162 6.38 -15.82 -16.73
N ASP A 163 6.59 -16.30 -15.51
CA ASP A 163 5.63 -16.14 -14.40
C ASP A 163 5.38 -14.66 -14.08
N PHE A 164 6.44 -13.84 -13.99
CA PHE A 164 6.30 -12.40 -13.74
C PHE A 164 5.57 -11.68 -14.87
N GLU A 165 5.80 -12.07 -16.11
CA GLU A 165 5.07 -11.54 -17.25
C GLU A 165 3.59 -11.91 -17.21
N GLU A 166 3.26 -13.15 -16.86
CA GLU A 166 1.88 -13.59 -16.69
C GLU A 166 1.18 -12.84 -15.55
N ARG A 167 1.84 -12.65 -14.42
CA ARG A 167 1.33 -11.82 -13.31
C ARG A 167 1.11 -10.36 -13.72
N PHE A 168 2.04 -9.80 -14.50
CA PHE A 168 1.90 -8.45 -15.04
C PHE A 168 0.68 -8.33 -15.98
N GLN A 169 0.43 -9.31 -16.82
CA GLN A 169 -0.66 -9.32 -17.80
C GLN A 169 -2.02 -9.55 -17.15
N SER A 170 -2.10 -10.57 -16.29
CA SER A 170 -3.34 -10.95 -15.61
C SER A 170 -3.71 -10.00 -14.47
N GLY A 171 -2.73 -9.31 -13.88
CA GLY A 171 -2.90 -8.60 -12.63
C GLY A 171 -3.13 -9.53 -11.44
N LYS A 172 -2.85 -10.83 -11.61
CA LYS A 172 -3.08 -11.84 -10.57
C LYS A 172 -2.10 -11.65 -9.42
N GLN A 173 -2.62 -11.69 -8.21
CA GLN A 173 -1.88 -11.54 -6.97
C GLN A 173 -2.32 -12.62 -5.99
N ASP A 174 -1.34 -13.27 -5.36
CA ASP A 174 -1.60 -14.43 -4.48
C ASP A 174 -2.24 -14.04 -3.15
N ASP A 175 -2.08 -12.79 -2.72
CA ASP A 175 -2.49 -12.30 -1.39
C ASP A 175 -3.81 -11.51 -1.39
N VAL A 176 -4.56 -11.53 -2.47
CA VAL A 176 -5.80 -10.75 -2.61
C VAL A 176 -7.00 -11.57 -2.12
N PRO A 177 -7.84 -11.00 -1.22
CA PRO A 177 -9.08 -11.65 -0.81
C PRO A 177 -10.05 -11.88 -1.98
N VAL A 178 -10.70 -13.05 -1.98
CA VAL A 178 -11.64 -13.47 -3.03
C VAL A 178 -12.74 -12.43 -3.32
N ILE A 179 -13.19 -11.70 -2.30
CA ILE A 179 -14.27 -10.71 -2.42
C ILE A 179 -13.95 -9.53 -3.36
N ILE A 180 -12.66 -9.28 -3.63
CA ILE A 180 -12.18 -8.21 -4.51
C ILE A 180 -11.43 -8.76 -5.74
N GLU A 181 -11.30 -10.08 -5.86
CA GLU A 181 -10.60 -10.71 -6.99
C GLU A 181 -11.24 -10.28 -8.32
N GLY A 182 -10.41 -9.99 -9.32
CA GLY A 182 -10.85 -9.48 -10.62
C GLY A 182 -11.27 -8.01 -10.65
N ASN A 183 -11.34 -7.33 -9.52
CA ASN A 183 -11.68 -5.92 -9.44
C ASN A 183 -10.45 -5.04 -9.28
N LYS A 184 -9.85 -4.61 -10.40
CA LYS A 184 -8.58 -3.86 -10.44
C LYS A 184 -8.56 -2.64 -9.51
N ILE A 185 -9.64 -1.86 -9.49
CA ILE A 185 -9.73 -0.65 -8.64
C ILE A 185 -9.71 -1.03 -7.16
N ALA A 186 -10.57 -1.97 -6.75
CA ALA A 186 -10.62 -2.40 -5.36
C ALA A 186 -9.29 -3.06 -4.93
N VAL A 187 -8.66 -3.84 -5.81
CA VAL A 187 -7.35 -4.46 -5.53
C VAL A 187 -6.27 -3.40 -5.32
N ALA A 188 -6.20 -2.36 -6.17
CA ALA A 188 -5.22 -1.29 -6.02
C ALA A 188 -5.36 -0.54 -4.68
N PHE A 189 -6.59 -0.20 -4.29
CA PHE A 189 -6.84 0.43 -2.98
C PHE A 189 -6.57 -0.54 -1.82
N TYR A 190 -6.93 -1.82 -1.95
CA TYR A 190 -6.61 -2.83 -0.96
C TYR A 190 -5.09 -2.95 -0.75
N ASN A 191 -4.32 -3.03 -1.82
CA ASN A 191 -2.86 -3.08 -1.75
C ASN A 191 -2.28 -1.87 -1.03
N PHE A 192 -2.77 -0.68 -1.35
CA PHE A 192 -2.35 0.55 -0.70
C PHE A 192 -2.68 0.54 0.80
N ILE A 193 -3.93 0.22 1.16
CA ILE A 193 -4.39 0.14 2.55
C ILE A 193 -3.57 -0.91 3.31
N ASN A 194 -3.41 -2.10 2.74
CA ASN A 194 -2.70 -3.20 3.38
C ASN A 194 -1.21 -2.87 3.58
N ALA A 195 -0.55 -2.24 2.60
CA ALA A 195 0.86 -1.89 2.69
C ALA A 195 1.15 -0.74 3.67
N LYS A 196 0.22 0.21 3.82
CA LYS A 196 0.46 1.45 4.58
C LYS A 196 -0.27 1.49 5.92
N LEU A 197 -1.41 0.85 6.01
CA LEU A 197 -2.30 0.95 7.17
C LEU A 197 -2.53 -0.39 7.89
N PHE A 198 -1.94 -1.49 7.41
CA PHE A 198 -2.14 -2.83 8.00
C PHE A 198 -1.83 -2.88 9.50
N THR A 199 -0.79 -2.19 9.94
CA THR A 199 -0.41 -2.11 11.37
C THR A 199 -1.52 -1.54 12.25
N PHE A 200 -2.40 -0.70 11.68
CA PHE A 200 -3.49 -0.04 12.39
C PHE A 200 -4.82 -0.79 12.24
N LEU A 201 -5.10 -1.31 11.06
CA LEU A 201 -6.38 -1.96 10.73
C LEU A 201 -6.36 -3.46 11.03
N GLY A 202 -5.25 -4.14 10.76
CA GLY A 202 -4.95 -5.51 11.18
C GLY A 202 -5.79 -6.64 10.56
N ASP A 203 -6.90 -6.33 9.89
CA ASP A 203 -7.81 -7.30 9.29
C ASP A 203 -7.88 -7.16 7.77
N ARG A 204 -7.44 -8.22 7.07
CA ARG A 204 -7.41 -8.26 5.60
C ARG A 204 -8.81 -8.20 4.96
N LEU A 205 -9.81 -8.83 5.57
CA LEU A 205 -11.18 -8.79 5.05
C LEU A 205 -11.78 -7.39 5.20
N GLN A 206 -11.59 -6.77 6.35
CA GLN A 206 -12.01 -5.40 6.59
C GLN A 206 -11.34 -4.41 5.63
N ASN A 207 -10.06 -4.60 5.34
CA ASN A 207 -9.34 -3.79 4.35
C ASN A 207 -9.92 -3.95 2.94
N ALA A 208 -10.32 -5.16 2.56
CA ALA A 208 -10.97 -5.43 1.28
C ALA A 208 -12.38 -4.80 1.20
N GLU A 209 -13.16 -4.84 2.27
CA GLU A 209 -14.46 -4.16 2.34
C GLU A 209 -14.33 -2.63 2.23
N ILE A 210 -13.31 -2.05 2.87
CA ILE A 210 -13.00 -0.61 2.74
C ILE A 210 -12.66 -0.29 1.29
N ALA A 211 -11.84 -1.09 0.64
CA ALA A 211 -11.46 -0.90 -0.77
C ALA A 211 -12.68 -0.96 -1.71
N LEU A 212 -13.62 -1.87 -1.46
CA LEU A 212 -14.89 -1.93 -2.20
C LEU A 212 -15.75 -0.67 -1.99
N LYS A 213 -15.86 -0.19 -0.77
CA LYS A 213 -16.60 1.05 -0.46
C LYS A 213 -15.98 2.27 -1.16
N ILE A 214 -14.65 2.37 -1.19
CA ILE A 214 -13.95 3.44 -1.93
C ILE A 214 -14.28 3.36 -3.41
N LYS A 215 -14.21 2.17 -4.02
CA LYS A 215 -14.59 1.98 -5.43
C LYS A 215 -16.03 2.42 -5.71
N GLU A 216 -16.99 2.03 -4.86
CA GLU A 216 -18.38 2.43 -5.03
C GLU A 216 -18.58 3.95 -4.89
N LEU A 217 -17.88 4.60 -3.96
CA LEU A 217 -17.87 6.06 -3.83
C LEU A 217 -17.33 6.73 -5.10
N ILE A 218 -16.19 6.28 -5.62
CA ILE A 218 -15.63 6.79 -6.88
C ILE A 218 -16.64 6.67 -8.01
N LYS A 219 -17.25 5.48 -8.17
CA LYS A 219 -18.26 5.23 -9.21
C LYS A 219 -19.48 6.13 -9.09
N ASN A 220 -19.98 6.37 -7.88
CA ASN A 220 -21.12 7.24 -7.66
C ASN A 220 -20.79 8.70 -7.98
N ILE A 221 -19.65 9.20 -7.52
CA ILE A 221 -19.18 10.55 -7.80
C ILE A 221 -18.98 10.76 -9.32
N THR A 222 -18.40 9.79 -10.01
CA THR A 222 -18.19 9.87 -11.48
C THR A 222 -19.51 9.88 -12.23
N ARG A 223 -20.52 9.11 -11.78
CA ARG A 223 -21.86 9.07 -12.39
C ARG A 223 -22.65 10.34 -12.16
N GLU A 224 -22.63 10.89 -10.95
CA GLU A 224 -23.40 12.09 -10.60
C GLU A 224 -22.89 13.34 -11.31
N ASN A 225 -21.59 13.45 -11.54
CA ASN A 225 -21.01 14.68 -12.07
C ASN A 225 -20.90 14.72 -13.60
N ASN A 226 -21.09 13.60 -14.31
CA ASN A 226 -20.94 13.49 -15.78
C ASN A 226 -19.75 14.27 -16.37
N ARG A 227 -18.80 14.63 -15.49
CA ARG A 227 -17.56 15.36 -15.77
C ARG A 227 -16.44 14.61 -15.05
N ALA A 228 -15.36 14.35 -15.77
CA ALA A 228 -14.09 14.03 -15.10
C ALA A 228 -13.90 15.09 -14.01
N ILE A 229 -13.71 14.67 -12.75
CA ILE A 229 -13.44 15.59 -11.64
C ILE A 229 -12.04 16.16 -11.88
N VAL A 230 -11.98 17.23 -12.65
CA VAL A 230 -10.72 17.89 -13.05
C VAL A 230 -10.30 18.95 -12.03
N ASP A 231 -11.19 19.34 -11.11
CA ASP A 231 -10.96 20.44 -10.16
C ASP A 231 -11.03 19.98 -8.71
N TRP A 232 -9.98 19.29 -8.27
CA TRP A 232 -9.60 19.25 -6.87
C TRP A 232 -8.38 20.17 -6.69
N LYS A 233 -8.61 21.48 -6.69
CA LYS A 233 -7.64 22.46 -6.20
C LYS A 233 -8.03 23.00 -4.85
#